data_eea118423e0484b75d5937d247e3bc92
#
_entry.id   eea118423e0484b75d5937d247e3bc92
#
_cell.length_a   1.000
_cell.length_b   1.000
_cell.length_c   1.000
_cell.angle_alpha   90.00
_cell.angle_beta   90.00
_cell.angle_gamma   90.00
#
_symmetry.space_group_name_H-M   'P 1'
#
loop_
_entity.id
_entity.type
_entity.pdbx_description
1 polymer ?
#
loop_
_entity_poly.entity_id
_entity_poly.type
_entity_poly.pdbx_seq_one_letter_code
_entity_poly.pdbx_strand_id
1 'polypeptide(L)'
;MASTVANILKTISDKKALALFETIALTKPNTDILIAKTQLTRKQYYSRMSGLMRSGLVKRKNGRYTLTAFGKVIDDIQRTIKKVINEYYWKLKAIDSFEVADGGLSKEEHNKVLDTLIDNEKIKKVILANIS
;
A
#
# COMPACT_ATOMS: atom_id res chain seq x y z
N MET A 1 19.80 -11.71 3.76
CA MET A 1 19.21 -11.37 5.06
C MET A 1 17.72 -11.18 4.89
N ALA A 2 16.93 -11.86 5.69
CA ALA A 2 15.48 -11.79 5.57
C ALA A 2 14.97 -10.42 6.05
N SER A 3 14.10 -9.81 5.24
CA SER A 3 13.41 -8.57 5.62
C SER A 3 12.27 -8.88 6.57
N THR A 4 12.08 -8.05 7.58
CA THR A 4 10.93 -8.16 8.48
C THR A 4 9.81 -7.24 7.99
N VAL A 5 8.58 -7.53 8.39
CA VAL A 5 7.42 -6.66 8.11
C VAL A 5 7.70 -5.25 8.61
N ALA A 6 8.21 -5.13 9.85
CA ALA A 6 8.51 -3.83 10.44
C ALA A 6 9.55 -3.04 9.61
N ASN A 7 10.58 -3.70 9.12
CA ASN A 7 11.60 -3.04 8.31
C ASN A 7 11.05 -2.56 6.97
N ILE A 8 10.20 -3.36 6.31
CA ILE A 8 9.57 -2.97 5.05
C ILE A 8 8.64 -1.79 5.27
N LEU A 9 7.77 -1.85 6.27
CA LEU A 9 6.85 -0.76 6.58
C LEU A 9 7.62 0.51 6.92
N LYS A 10 8.69 0.41 7.71
CA LYS A 10 9.54 1.55 8.05
C LYS A 10 10.16 2.19 6.81
N THR A 11 10.64 1.37 5.88
CA THR A 11 11.27 1.85 4.64
C THR A 11 10.31 2.69 3.80
N ILE A 12 9.05 2.28 3.67
CA ILE A 12 8.06 2.95 2.84
C ILE A 12 7.12 3.88 3.60
N SER A 13 7.25 4.02 4.91
CA SER A 13 6.39 4.90 5.72
C SER A 13 6.74 6.39 5.57
N ASP A 14 7.95 6.71 5.15
CA ASP A 14 8.37 8.05 4.84
C ASP A 14 7.76 8.51 3.51
N LYS A 15 7.08 9.66 3.50
CA LYS A 15 6.41 10.18 2.30
C LYS A 15 7.35 10.29 1.09
N LYS A 16 8.60 10.69 1.33
CA LYS A 16 9.59 10.86 0.26
C LYS A 16 10.03 9.51 -0.31
N ALA A 17 10.26 8.53 0.55
CA ALA A 17 10.61 7.18 0.13
C ALA A 17 9.46 6.53 -0.64
N LEU A 18 8.23 6.70 -0.18
CA LEU A 18 7.04 6.17 -0.84
C LEU A 18 6.86 6.81 -2.23
N ALA A 19 7.01 8.13 -2.34
CA ALA A 19 6.93 8.83 -3.62
C ALA A 19 8.00 8.32 -4.61
N LEU A 20 9.21 8.11 -4.12
CA LEU A 20 10.31 7.56 -4.93
C LEU A 20 9.97 6.13 -5.41
N PHE A 21 9.49 5.29 -4.52
CA PHE A 21 9.09 3.92 -4.83
C PHE A 21 7.96 3.88 -5.88
N GLU A 22 6.93 4.69 -5.71
CA GLU A 22 5.81 4.78 -6.66
C GLU A 22 6.27 5.28 -8.04
N THR A 23 7.18 6.25 -8.07
CA THR A 23 7.71 6.77 -9.33
C THR A 23 8.50 5.69 -10.08
N ILE A 24 9.30 4.91 -9.38
CA ILE A 24 10.05 3.79 -9.96
C ILE A 24 9.08 2.75 -10.55
N ALA A 25 8.02 2.45 -9.83
CA ALA A 25 7.01 1.49 -10.28
C ALA A 25 6.38 1.89 -11.62
N LEU A 26 6.15 3.20 -11.82
CA LEU A 26 5.46 3.70 -13.00
C LEU A 26 6.35 3.82 -14.24
N THR A 27 7.60 4.25 -14.09
CA THR A 27 8.39 4.76 -15.24
C THR A 27 9.74 4.09 -15.46
N LYS A 28 10.21 3.27 -14.54
CA LYS A 28 11.56 2.65 -14.59
C LYS A 28 12.64 3.69 -14.94
N PRO A 29 12.77 4.76 -14.18
CA PRO A 29 13.58 5.91 -14.57
C PRO A 29 15.05 5.77 -14.18
N ASN A 30 15.88 6.69 -14.72
CA ASN A 30 17.24 6.89 -14.24
C ASN A 30 17.26 7.89 -13.07
N THR A 31 18.44 8.07 -12.47
CA THR A 31 18.65 8.97 -11.32
C THR A 31 18.18 10.39 -11.58
N ASP A 32 18.52 10.97 -12.74
CA ASP A 32 18.20 12.38 -13.03
C ASP A 32 16.69 12.59 -13.12
N ILE A 33 15.98 11.67 -13.76
CA ILE A 33 14.53 11.72 -13.85
C ILE A 33 13.88 11.59 -12.48
N LEU A 34 14.39 10.69 -11.65
CA LEU A 34 13.86 10.47 -10.28
C LEU A 34 14.02 11.71 -9.42
N ILE A 35 15.21 12.33 -9.42
CA ILE A 35 15.47 13.55 -8.66
C ILE A 35 14.53 14.67 -9.12
N ALA A 36 14.39 14.84 -10.43
CA ALA A 36 13.53 15.88 -10.99
C ALA A 36 12.05 15.69 -10.62
N LYS A 37 11.53 14.45 -10.74
CA LYS A 37 10.12 14.16 -10.48
C LYS A 37 9.76 14.18 -8.99
N THR A 38 10.64 13.71 -8.13
CA THR A 38 10.37 13.64 -6.69
C THR A 38 10.76 14.90 -5.94
N GLN A 39 11.50 15.80 -6.59
CA GLN A 39 11.99 17.06 -5.99
C GLN A 39 12.82 16.84 -4.71
N LEU A 40 13.48 15.70 -4.61
CA LEU A 40 14.38 15.40 -3.50
C LEU A 40 15.72 16.08 -3.68
N THR A 41 16.37 16.46 -2.58
CA THR A 41 17.80 16.81 -2.63
C THR A 41 18.59 15.55 -2.97
N ARG A 42 19.82 15.71 -3.47
CA ARG A 42 20.68 14.53 -3.77
C ARG A 42 20.90 13.68 -2.53
N LYS A 43 21.13 14.30 -1.38
CA LYS A 43 21.30 13.60 -0.12
C LYS A 43 20.06 12.78 0.26
N GLN A 44 18.89 13.37 0.15
CA GLN A 44 17.60 12.69 0.44
C GLN A 44 17.38 11.53 -0.54
N TYR A 45 17.66 11.77 -1.81
CA TYR A 45 17.52 10.77 -2.85
C TYR A 45 18.38 9.54 -2.58
N TYR A 46 19.68 9.75 -2.37
CA TYR A 46 20.60 8.63 -2.15
C TYR A 46 20.31 7.87 -0.87
N SER A 47 19.92 8.57 0.19
CA SER A 47 19.54 7.93 1.45
C SER A 47 18.34 7.02 1.27
N ARG A 48 17.26 7.50 0.62
CA ARG A 48 16.04 6.72 0.41
C ARG A 48 16.24 5.60 -0.59
N MET A 49 16.95 5.87 -1.68
CA MET A 49 17.26 4.84 -2.68
C MET A 49 18.07 3.71 -2.06
N SER A 50 19.07 4.04 -1.26
CA SER A 50 19.84 3.04 -0.53
C SER A 50 18.94 2.16 0.35
N GLY A 51 17.98 2.76 1.05
CA GLY A 51 17.01 2.02 1.86
C GLY A 51 16.14 1.08 1.03
N LEU A 52 15.62 1.57 -0.10
CA LEU A 52 14.80 0.77 -1.01
C LEU A 52 15.58 -0.42 -1.60
N MET A 53 16.83 -0.20 -1.97
CA MET A 53 17.67 -1.26 -2.50
C MET A 53 18.06 -2.28 -1.43
N ARG A 54 18.44 -1.84 -0.24
CA ARG A 54 18.79 -2.75 0.86
C ARG A 54 17.63 -3.60 1.32
N SER A 55 16.43 -3.06 1.28
CA SER A 55 15.21 -3.82 1.65
C SER A 55 14.77 -4.81 0.57
N GLY A 56 15.42 -4.79 -0.59
CA GLY A 56 15.07 -5.70 -1.70
C GLY A 56 13.86 -5.27 -2.52
N LEU A 57 13.40 -4.02 -2.37
CA LEU A 57 12.24 -3.51 -3.11
C LEU A 57 12.60 -3.04 -4.51
N VAL A 58 13.79 -2.52 -4.69
CA VAL A 58 14.26 -1.90 -5.93
C VAL A 58 15.60 -2.49 -6.32
N LYS A 59 15.81 -2.63 -7.63
CA LYS A 59 17.09 -3.03 -8.21
C LYS A 59 17.50 -2.07 -9.31
N ARG A 60 18.79 -2.01 -9.58
CA ARG A 60 19.34 -1.21 -10.67
C ARG A 60 19.76 -2.14 -11.81
N LYS A 61 19.38 -1.81 -13.02
CA LYS A 61 19.80 -2.54 -14.22
C LYS A 61 20.01 -1.56 -15.36
N ASN A 62 21.22 -1.58 -15.95
CA ASN A 62 21.58 -0.71 -17.07
C ASN A 62 21.33 0.79 -16.79
N GLY A 63 21.70 1.25 -15.58
CA GLY A 63 21.53 2.65 -15.20
C GLY A 63 20.10 3.07 -14.87
N ARG A 64 19.14 2.14 -14.94
CA ARG A 64 17.75 2.39 -14.61
C ARG A 64 17.33 1.63 -13.38
N TYR A 65 16.35 2.18 -12.66
CA TYR A 65 15.81 1.55 -11.47
C TYR A 65 14.47 0.90 -11.80
N THR A 66 14.27 -0.29 -11.24
CA THR A 66 13.04 -1.04 -11.43
C THR A 66 12.71 -1.79 -10.14
N LEU A 67 11.44 -2.13 -9.97
CA LEU A 67 11.03 -2.95 -8.83
C LEU A 67 11.52 -4.38 -9.00
N THR A 68 11.94 -4.98 -7.89
CA THR A 68 12.14 -6.42 -7.83
C THR A 68 10.79 -7.13 -7.87
N ALA A 69 10.76 -8.45 -8.04
CA ALA A 69 9.52 -9.21 -7.90
C ALA A 69 8.86 -8.96 -6.53
N PHE A 70 9.66 -8.96 -5.48
CA PHE A 70 9.20 -8.62 -4.13
C PHE A 70 8.64 -7.20 -4.08
N GLY A 71 9.35 -6.22 -4.67
CA GLY A 71 8.90 -4.84 -4.74
C GLY A 71 7.56 -4.69 -5.47
N LYS A 72 7.32 -5.46 -6.51
CA LYS A 72 6.04 -5.45 -7.23
C LYS A 72 4.88 -5.89 -6.35
N VAL A 73 5.09 -6.91 -5.53
CA VAL A 73 4.06 -7.39 -4.58
C VAL A 73 3.79 -6.32 -3.51
N ILE A 74 4.84 -5.74 -2.95
CA ILE A 74 4.71 -4.68 -1.93
C ILE A 74 4.01 -3.45 -2.51
N ASP A 75 4.35 -3.07 -3.76
CA ASP A 75 3.68 -1.96 -4.44
C ASP A 75 2.18 -2.21 -4.60
N ASP A 76 1.80 -3.42 -4.99
CA ASP A 76 0.39 -3.80 -5.08
C ASP A 76 -0.33 -3.67 -3.73
N ILE A 77 0.30 -4.11 -2.66
CA ILE A 77 -0.25 -4.02 -1.31
C ILE A 77 -0.44 -2.55 -0.89
N GLN A 78 0.56 -1.68 -1.11
CA GLN A 78 0.42 -0.28 -0.74
C GLN A 78 -0.64 0.44 -1.58
N ARG A 79 -0.80 0.08 -2.85
CA ARG A 79 -1.89 0.61 -3.68
C ARG A 79 -3.25 0.17 -3.18
N THR A 80 -3.35 -1.05 -2.68
CA THR A 80 -4.58 -1.55 -2.05
C THR A 80 -4.91 -0.73 -0.81
N ILE A 81 -3.92 -0.42 0.03
CA ILE A 81 -4.12 0.46 1.19
C ILE A 81 -4.65 1.81 0.74
N LYS A 82 -4.04 2.42 -0.28
CA LYS A 82 -4.45 3.70 -0.83
C LYS A 82 -5.89 3.67 -1.34
N LYS A 83 -6.26 2.61 -2.04
CA LYS A 83 -7.62 2.41 -2.54
C LYS A 83 -8.63 2.30 -1.40
N VAL A 84 -8.30 1.53 -0.36
CA VAL A 84 -9.16 1.38 0.82
C VAL A 84 -9.37 2.73 1.49
N ILE A 85 -8.32 3.54 1.68
CA ILE A 85 -8.43 4.86 2.28
C ILE A 85 -9.32 5.77 1.43
N ASN A 86 -9.11 5.81 0.11
CA ASN A 86 -9.78 6.77 -0.78
C ASN A 86 -11.22 6.39 -1.14
N GLU A 87 -11.51 5.10 -1.27
CA GLU A 87 -12.79 4.63 -1.79
C GLU A 87 -13.68 3.96 -0.74
N TYR A 88 -13.10 3.36 0.29
CA TYR A 88 -13.85 2.52 1.24
C TYR A 88 -13.86 3.00 2.67
N TYR A 89 -13.08 3.99 3.03
CA TYR A 89 -12.93 4.43 4.43
C TYR A 89 -14.27 4.69 5.13
N TRP A 90 -15.12 5.53 4.51
CA TRP A 90 -16.41 5.88 5.10
C TRP A 90 -17.41 4.73 5.07
N LYS A 91 -17.33 3.89 4.05
CA LYS A 91 -18.17 2.69 3.94
C LYS A 91 -17.84 1.70 5.06
N LEU A 92 -16.55 1.51 5.34
CA LEU A 92 -16.11 0.64 6.42
C LEU A 92 -16.52 1.19 7.80
N LYS A 93 -16.44 2.50 7.98
CA LYS A 93 -16.96 3.14 9.19
C LYS A 93 -18.47 2.95 9.36
N ALA A 94 -19.22 3.02 8.28
CA ALA A 94 -20.65 2.75 8.32
C ALA A 94 -20.95 1.32 8.76
N ILE A 95 -20.16 0.35 8.31
CA ILE A 95 -20.29 -1.05 8.72
C ILE A 95 -20.09 -1.16 10.24
N ASP A 96 -19.06 -0.54 10.79
CA ASP A 96 -18.80 -0.54 12.23
C ASP A 96 -19.96 0.07 13.01
N SER A 97 -20.61 1.11 12.49
CA SER A 97 -21.78 1.73 13.11
C SER A 97 -22.93 0.75 13.27
N PHE A 98 -23.17 -0.10 12.26
CA PHE A 98 -24.21 -1.11 12.32
C PHE A 98 -23.93 -2.18 13.36
N GLU A 99 -22.68 -2.51 13.57
CA GLU A 99 -22.26 -3.50 14.56
C GLU A 99 -22.46 -3.02 16.00
N VAL A 100 -22.32 -1.73 16.22
CA VAL A 100 -22.50 -1.10 17.55
C VAL A 100 -23.97 -0.89 17.89
N ALA A 101 -24.86 -0.82 16.89
CA ALA A 101 -26.27 -0.63 17.11
C ALA A 101 -26.91 -1.89 17.74
N ASP A 102 -27.99 -1.67 18.53
CA ASP A 102 -28.72 -2.65 19.34
C ASP A 102 -28.60 -4.12 18.95
N GLY A 103 -27.82 -4.88 19.73
CA GLY A 103 -27.72 -6.33 19.57
C GLY A 103 -26.92 -6.79 18.36
N GLY A 104 -26.38 -5.85 17.59
CA GLY A 104 -25.65 -6.13 16.36
C GLY A 104 -26.54 -6.62 15.23
N LEU A 105 -25.93 -6.92 14.09
CA LEU A 105 -26.60 -7.46 12.94
C LEU A 105 -26.53 -8.99 12.92
N SER A 106 -27.57 -9.63 12.40
CA SER A 106 -27.50 -11.04 12.08
C SER A 106 -26.48 -11.24 10.95
N LYS A 107 -26.05 -12.49 10.75
CA LYS A 107 -25.11 -12.82 9.67
C LYS A 107 -25.64 -12.45 8.29
N GLU A 108 -26.95 -12.67 8.07
CA GLU A 108 -27.60 -12.31 6.82
C GLU A 108 -27.66 -10.79 6.60
N GLU A 109 -27.95 -10.06 7.66
CA GLU A 109 -27.97 -8.59 7.62
C GLU A 109 -26.59 -8.02 7.33
N HIS A 110 -25.55 -8.59 7.96
CA HIS A 110 -24.15 -8.26 7.67
C HIS A 110 -23.82 -8.44 6.19
N ASN A 111 -24.20 -9.59 5.62
CA ASN A 111 -23.95 -9.88 4.22
C ASN A 111 -24.63 -8.86 3.31
N LYS A 112 -25.87 -8.48 3.60
CA LYS A 112 -26.60 -7.48 2.82
C LYS A 112 -25.96 -6.10 2.88
N VAL A 113 -25.54 -5.68 4.07
CA VAL A 113 -24.85 -4.40 4.25
C VAL A 113 -23.54 -4.39 3.48
N LEU A 114 -22.75 -5.46 3.59
CA LEU A 114 -21.48 -5.58 2.86
C LEU A 114 -21.69 -5.58 1.35
N ASP A 115 -22.66 -6.31 0.85
CA ASP A 115 -22.97 -6.37 -0.58
C ASP A 115 -23.41 -5.01 -1.13
N THR A 116 -24.12 -4.23 -0.32
CA THR A 116 -24.57 -2.90 -0.71
C THR A 116 -23.43 -1.88 -0.73
N LEU A 117 -22.57 -1.91 0.28
CA LEU A 117 -21.52 -0.90 0.46
C LEU A 117 -20.19 -1.23 -0.22
N ILE A 118 -19.82 -2.50 -0.28
CA ILE A 118 -18.53 -2.95 -0.76
C ILE A 118 -18.68 -3.75 -2.04
N ASP A 119 -18.16 -3.23 -3.13
CA ASP A 119 -18.16 -3.91 -4.43
C ASP A 119 -16.92 -4.79 -4.65
N ASN A 120 -15.93 -4.72 -3.76
CA ASN A 120 -14.70 -5.47 -3.85
C ASN A 120 -14.79 -6.79 -3.08
N GLU A 121 -14.73 -7.91 -3.79
CA GLU A 121 -14.87 -9.24 -3.19
C GLU A 121 -13.79 -9.58 -2.17
N LYS A 122 -12.56 -9.15 -2.40
CA LYS A 122 -11.44 -9.40 -1.49
C LYS A 122 -11.67 -8.69 -0.15
N ILE A 123 -12.12 -7.45 -0.19
CA ILE A 123 -12.42 -6.67 1.02
C ILE A 123 -13.57 -7.31 1.79
N LYS A 124 -14.65 -7.71 1.09
CA LYS A 124 -15.77 -8.41 1.71
C LYS A 124 -15.31 -9.66 2.45
N LYS A 125 -14.48 -10.48 1.81
CA LYS A 125 -13.97 -11.72 2.40
C LYS A 125 -13.16 -11.46 3.66
N VAL A 126 -12.33 -10.42 3.66
CA VAL A 126 -11.53 -10.05 4.83
C VAL A 126 -12.43 -9.66 6.00
N ILE A 127 -13.47 -8.87 5.75
CA ILE A 127 -14.40 -8.44 6.79
C ILE A 127 -15.18 -9.63 7.33
N LEU A 128 -15.73 -10.47 6.46
CA LEU A 128 -16.52 -11.64 6.84
C LEU A 128 -15.70 -12.68 7.61
N ALA A 129 -14.43 -12.87 7.25
CA ALA A 129 -13.54 -13.82 7.92
C ALA A 129 -13.27 -13.45 9.38
N ASN A 130 -13.37 -12.17 9.74
CA ASN A 130 -13.07 -11.65 11.08
C ASN A 130 -14.32 -11.37 11.91
N ILE A 131 -15.49 -11.77 11.45
CA ILE A 131 -16.74 -11.68 12.23
C ILE A 131 -16.80 -12.91 13.13
N SER A 132 -16.75 -12.66 14.41
CA SER A 132 -16.87 -13.69 15.43
C SER A 132 -18.34 -13.82 15.90
#